data_72374e95c1e9479514dca173ae4de866
#
_entry.id   72374e95c1e9479514dca173ae4de866
#
_cell.length_a   1.000
_cell.length_b   1.000
_cell.length_c   1.000
_cell.angle_alpha   90.00
_cell.angle_beta   90.00
_cell.angle_gamma   90.00
#
_symmetry.space_group_name_H-M   'P 1'
#
loop_
_entity.id
_entity.type
_entity.pdbx_description
1 polymer ?
#
loop_
_entity_poly.entity_id
_entity_poly.type
_entity_poly.pdbx_seq_one_letter_code
_entity_poly.pdbx_strand_id
1 'polypeptide(L)'
;MTDIEHTTPPALTDPAAPPAVPATHEDFHGMDAAKETLEDYTLRFAPRSYRRWSTGVVATSALGGIAYLADFAIGANIGIAHGTVNALWGILIAAVIIFVTGFPLAYYAARYNIDLDLITRGSGFGYYGSVLTNVIFATFTFIFFALEGSIMAQGLQLGLGIPLWLGYLISTLMVIPLVIYGMKALAKLQVWTTPLWLILMVIPMAYLVIKHPDSITTFFQFQGADGTQGPSFAAMMLAAGVCLSLMAQIAEQIDYLRFMPPRTEANRKRWWRAVVLAGPGWVLFGAIKQIVGLFVTVYIIANLTPAEAATANEPVHQFLTVYKEMMPAWLAMTLAVILVVISQIKINVTNAYSGSLAWTNSFTRVTKRYPGRMVFVIFNLAVALLLMELNMFSFLNTILGFYANCAIVWVTTVATDIVVNKHLLKISPSVPEFRRGMLYAVNPVGFGSVIIAGGLSIVVFFGGLGSAVQPYSPLVAVGLAIVLTPLLAVVTKGKYYLRRTDDGIDLPMFDADGNPSGEHLTCHVCRLDYERPDMVRCQTHDAYICSLDLSTDKVGDHVLPAGN
;
A
#
# COMPACT_ATOMS: atom_id res chain seq x y z
N MET A 1 -4.75 60.42 38.98
CA MET A 1 -4.68 60.54 37.52
C MET A 1 -3.21 60.66 37.18
N THR A 2 -2.55 59.52 36.87
CA THR A 2 -1.17 59.49 36.38
C THR A 2 -1.12 58.29 35.47
N ASP A 3 -0.95 58.60 34.16
CA ASP A 3 -0.86 57.66 33.07
C ASP A 3 0.41 56.81 33.23
N ILE A 4 0.26 55.49 33.14
CA ILE A 4 1.37 54.55 33.05
C ILE A 4 1.53 54.23 31.55
N GLU A 5 2.55 54.84 30.94
CA GLU A 5 3.01 54.48 29.59
C GLU A 5 3.55 53.04 29.58
N HIS A 6 2.90 52.18 28.81
CA HIS A 6 3.43 50.88 28.44
C HIS A 6 4.54 51.06 27.39
N THR A 7 5.79 51.02 27.85
CA THR A 7 6.94 50.91 26.95
C THR A 7 7.05 49.47 26.45
N THR A 8 6.86 49.26 25.13
CA THR A 8 7.16 48.04 24.39
C THR A 8 8.69 47.79 24.43
N PRO A 9 9.13 46.55 24.73
CA PRO A 9 10.57 46.28 24.69
C PRO A 9 11.10 46.35 23.23
N PRO A 10 12.37 46.76 23.01
CA PRO A 10 12.93 46.88 21.68
C PRO A 10 13.04 45.51 21.00
N ALA A 11 12.65 45.48 19.74
CA ALA A 11 12.83 44.32 18.86
C ALA A 11 14.31 43.92 18.86
N LEU A 12 14.58 42.64 19.18
CA LEU A 12 15.88 42.04 19.02
C LEU A 12 16.27 42.10 17.54
N THR A 13 17.27 42.89 17.20
CA THR A 13 17.86 42.92 15.86
C THR A 13 18.52 41.59 15.59
N ASP A 14 18.02 40.91 14.56
CA ASP A 14 18.51 39.65 14.05
C ASP A 14 20.02 39.74 13.72
N PRO A 15 20.89 38.84 14.20
CA PRO A 15 22.27 38.82 13.77
C PRO A 15 22.31 38.47 12.28
N ALA A 16 23.09 39.22 11.51
CA ALA A 16 23.22 39.19 10.07
C ALA A 16 23.17 37.75 9.53
N ALA A 17 22.16 37.45 8.70
CA ALA A 17 22.01 36.16 8.05
C ALA A 17 23.27 35.79 7.27
N PRO A 18 23.80 34.57 7.37
CA PRO A 18 24.91 34.12 6.55
C PRO A 18 24.53 34.20 5.06
N PRO A 19 25.50 34.36 4.16
CA PRO A 19 25.24 34.54 2.75
C PRO A 19 24.44 33.34 2.21
N ALA A 20 23.43 33.66 1.41
CA ALA A 20 22.56 32.68 0.79
C ALA A 20 23.39 31.63 0.02
N VAL A 21 23.21 30.35 0.34
CA VAL A 21 23.76 29.25 -0.45
C VAL A 21 23.16 29.37 -1.86
N PRO A 22 23.96 29.26 -2.94
CA PRO A 22 23.43 29.38 -4.30
C PRO A 22 22.31 28.35 -4.52
N ALA A 23 21.24 28.82 -5.13
CA ALA A 23 20.00 28.07 -5.39
C ALA A 23 20.21 26.87 -6.34
N THR A 24 20.66 25.74 -5.79
CA THR A 24 20.49 24.43 -6.43
C THR A 24 19.17 23.77 -6.01
N HIS A 25 18.36 24.47 -5.22
CA HIS A 25 17.08 24.00 -4.67
C HIS A 25 15.85 24.69 -5.24
N GLU A 26 15.98 25.61 -6.19
CA GLU A 26 14.85 26.33 -6.79
C GLU A 26 13.80 25.41 -7.43
N ASP A 27 14.21 24.23 -7.93
CA ASP A 27 13.29 23.23 -8.49
C ASP A 27 12.44 22.49 -7.45
N PHE A 28 12.84 22.55 -6.17
CA PHE A 28 12.15 21.87 -5.08
C PHE A 28 11.06 22.71 -4.42
N HIS A 29 11.22 24.01 -4.38
CA HIS A 29 10.48 24.91 -3.50
C HIS A 29 9.57 25.90 -4.20
N GLY A 30 9.57 25.92 -5.52
CA GLY A 30 8.67 26.74 -6.31
C GLY A 30 7.20 26.27 -6.27
N MET A 31 6.78 25.63 -5.19
CA MET A 31 5.38 25.27 -5.00
C MET A 31 4.62 26.40 -4.32
N ASP A 32 4.39 27.47 -5.05
CA ASP A 32 3.26 28.36 -4.78
C ASP A 32 1.98 27.55 -4.67
N ALA A 33 1.03 28.02 -3.88
CA ALA A 33 -0.29 27.40 -3.75
C ALA A 33 -0.98 27.09 -5.10
N ALA A 34 -0.57 27.73 -6.19
CA ALA A 34 -1.00 27.46 -7.56
C ALA A 34 -0.38 26.19 -8.18
N LYS A 35 0.75 25.69 -7.65
CA LYS A 35 1.39 24.44 -8.06
C LYS A 35 1.03 23.25 -7.16
N GLU A 36 0.08 23.39 -6.25
CA GLU A 36 -0.49 22.32 -5.39
C GLU A 36 -1.08 21.13 -6.19
N THR A 37 -1.11 21.19 -7.51
CA THR A 37 -1.57 20.08 -8.35
C THR A 37 -0.55 18.92 -8.44
N LEU A 38 0.74 19.19 -8.18
CA LEU A 38 1.81 18.19 -8.18
C LEU A 38 2.16 17.83 -6.74
N GLU A 39 1.37 16.93 -6.17
CA GLU A 39 1.53 16.45 -4.81
C GLU A 39 2.79 15.60 -4.64
N ASP A 40 3.64 15.92 -3.66
CA ASP A 40 4.90 15.21 -3.41
C ASP A 40 5.24 15.05 -1.92
N TYR A 41 4.41 14.26 -1.22
CA TYR A 41 4.63 13.93 0.20
C TYR A 41 5.21 12.52 0.38
N THR A 42 6.38 12.27 -0.22
CA THR A 42 7.05 10.98 -0.14
C THR A 42 8.02 10.88 1.04
N LEU A 43 8.51 12.02 1.52
CA LEU A 43 9.59 12.10 2.50
C LEU A 43 9.16 12.73 3.83
N ARG A 44 7.92 13.18 3.91
CA ARG A 44 7.37 13.90 5.05
C ARG A 44 5.90 13.55 5.33
N PHE A 45 5.38 13.95 6.48
CA PHE A 45 3.99 13.70 6.84
C PHE A 45 3.02 14.57 6.02
N ALA A 46 1.74 14.17 5.94
CA ALA A 46 0.72 14.91 5.20
C ALA A 46 0.23 16.13 6.02
N PRO A 47 0.54 17.39 5.60
CA PRO A 47 0.21 18.58 6.37
C PRO A 47 -1.30 18.87 6.41
N ARG A 48 -1.73 19.68 7.38
CA ARG A 48 -3.15 20.05 7.54
C ARG A 48 -3.76 20.70 6.31
N SER A 49 -2.99 21.44 5.54
CA SER A 49 -3.43 22.07 4.30
C SER A 49 -3.96 21.07 3.28
N TYR A 50 -3.51 19.82 3.32
CA TYR A 50 -3.95 18.72 2.43
C TYR A 50 -5.04 17.84 3.03
N ARG A 51 -5.27 17.86 4.34
CA ARG A 51 -6.29 17.07 5.04
C ARG A 51 -7.67 17.72 4.99
N ARG A 52 -8.10 18.13 3.81
CA ARG A 52 -9.37 18.85 3.58
C ARG A 52 -10.56 17.93 3.33
N TRP A 53 -10.33 16.62 3.20
CA TRP A 53 -11.37 15.65 2.89
C TRP A 53 -12.11 15.20 4.15
N SER A 54 -13.41 14.89 3.98
CA SER A 54 -14.16 14.22 5.04
C SER A 54 -13.71 12.76 5.18
N THR A 55 -13.96 12.18 6.37
CA THR A 55 -13.73 10.75 6.60
C THR A 55 -14.39 9.85 5.57
N GLY A 56 -15.58 10.26 5.07
CA GLY A 56 -16.31 9.52 4.03
C GLY A 56 -15.61 9.55 2.68
N VAL A 57 -15.09 10.71 2.25
CA VAL A 57 -14.35 10.84 0.98
C VAL A 57 -13.07 10.01 1.01
N VAL A 58 -12.30 10.08 2.11
CA VAL A 58 -11.07 9.28 2.26
C VAL A 58 -11.39 7.78 2.17
N ALA A 59 -12.39 7.32 2.95
CA ALA A 59 -12.77 5.92 2.96
C ALA A 59 -13.29 5.43 1.60
N THR A 60 -14.14 6.21 0.92
CA THR A 60 -14.68 5.84 -0.40
C THR A 60 -13.58 5.83 -1.46
N SER A 61 -12.62 6.76 -1.37
CA SER A 61 -11.47 6.80 -2.29
C SER A 61 -10.58 5.57 -2.11
N ALA A 62 -10.22 5.23 -0.87
CA ALA A 62 -9.44 4.05 -0.56
C ALA A 62 -10.14 2.75 -0.98
N LEU A 63 -11.43 2.60 -0.67
CA LEU A 63 -12.22 1.44 -1.12
C LEU A 63 -12.47 1.44 -2.63
N GLY A 64 -12.45 2.60 -3.27
CA GLY A 64 -12.51 2.69 -4.73
C GLY A 64 -11.32 2.03 -5.43
N GLY A 65 -10.13 2.08 -4.82
CA GLY A 65 -8.93 1.42 -5.31
C GLY A 65 -9.03 -0.11 -5.35
N ILE A 66 -9.92 -0.73 -4.54
CA ILE A 66 -10.12 -2.19 -4.55
C ILE A 66 -11.05 -2.69 -5.65
N ALA A 67 -11.35 -1.86 -6.64
CA ALA A 67 -12.25 -2.23 -7.75
C ALA A 67 -11.65 -3.26 -8.72
N TYR A 68 -10.39 -3.63 -8.56
CA TYR A 68 -9.66 -4.55 -9.42
C TYR A 68 -10.31 -5.93 -9.55
N LEU A 69 -10.06 -6.56 -10.70
CA LEU A 69 -10.64 -7.86 -11.04
C LEU A 69 -9.69 -9.04 -10.80
N ALA A 70 -8.43 -8.80 -10.43
CA ALA A 70 -7.49 -9.88 -10.12
C ALA A 70 -7.99 -10.82 -9.01
N ASP A 71 -8.78 -10.33 -8.05
CA ASP A 71 -9.38 -11.19 -7.02
C ASP A 71 -10.23 -12.31 -7.64
N PHE A 72 -10.96 -12.04 -8.71
CA PHE A 72 -11.74 -13.05 -9.42
C PHE A 72 -10.84 -14.12 -10.03
N ALA A 73 -9.71 -13.69 -10.66
CA ALA A 73 -8.73 -14.61 -11.20
C ALA A 73 -8.01 -15.41 -10.10
N ILE A 74 -7.63 -14.77 -8.99
CA ILE A 74 -6.98 -15.43 -7.85
C ILE A 74 -7.91 -16.51 -7.28
N GLY A 75 -9.17 -16.17 -6.98
CA GLY A 75 -10.15 -17.13 -6.47
C GLY A 75 -10.37 -18.30 -7.43
N ALA A 76 -10.48 -18.02 -8.73
CA ALA A 76 -10.58 -19.03 -9.78
C ALA A 76 -9.39 -19.98 -9.78
N ASN A 77 -8.16 -19.43 -9.83
CA ASN A 77 -6.93 -20.23 -9.93
C ASN A 77 -6.69 -21.12 -8.72
N ILE A 78 -6.86 -20.61 -7.50
CA ILE A 78 -6.71 -21.42 -6.28
C ILE A 78 -7.79 -22.49 -6.16
N GLY A 79 -9.00 -22.22 -6.64
CA GLY A 79 -10.09 -23.19 -6.65
C GLY A 79 -9.87 -24.28 -7.71
N ILE A 80 -9.46 -23.93 -8.92
CA ILE A 80 -9.10 -24.91 -9.96
C ILE A 80 -7.96 -25.81 -9.45
N ALA A 81 -6.96 -25.25 -8.76
CA ALA A 81 -5.84 -26.03 -8.26
C ALA A 81 -6.22 -26.94 -7.10
N HIS A 82 -6.92 -26.42 -6.07
CA HIS A 82 -7.04 -27.06 -4.76
C HIS A 82 -8.47 -27.43 -4.36
N GLY A 83 -9.47 -27.17 -5.21
CA GLY A 83 -10.88 -27.37 -4.93
C GLY A 83 -11.50 -26.29 -4.04
N THR A 84 -12.82 -26.21 -4.04
CA THR A 84 -13.57 -25.15 -3.36
C THR A 84 -13.30 -25.09 -1.86
N VAL A 85 -13.37 -26.23 -1.15
CA VAL A 85 -13.23 -26.25 0.31
C VAL A 85 -11.87 -25.72 0.76
N ASN A 86 -10.79 -26.17 0.12
CA ASN A 86 -9.43 -25.74 0.44
C ASN A 86 -9.20 -24.27 0.06
N ALA A 87 -9.73 -23.82 -1.07
CA ALA A 87 -9.67 -22.43 -1.50
C ALA A 87 -10.40 -21.49 -0.53
N LEU A 88 -11.62 -21.84 -0.08
CA LEU A 88 -12.39 -21.06 0.90
C LEU A 88 -11.64 -20.89 2.23
N TRP A 89 -11.07 -21.97 2.76
CA TRP A 89 -10.26 -21.88 3.97
C TRP A 89 -8.98 -21.09 3.74
N GLY A 90 -8.33 -21.25 2.60
CA GLY A 90 -7.15 -20.44 2.24
C GLY A 90 -7.45 -18.93 2.18
N ILE A 91 -8.56 -18.56 1.54
CA ILE A 91 -9.05 -17.16 1.50
C ILE A 91 -9.33 -16.64 2.91
N LEU A 92 -10.01 -17.43 3.75
CA LEU A 92 -10.32 -17.02 5.12
C LEU A 92 -9.06 -16.82 5.97
N ILE A 93 -8.12 -17.76 5.91
CA ILE A 93 -6.83 -17.66 6.64
C ILE A 93 -6.08 -16.41 6.20
N ALA A 94 -5.96 -16.18 4.90
CA ALA A 94 -5.29 -15.00 4.37
C ALA A 94 -6.00 -13.71 4.80
N ALA A 95 -7.33 -13.67 4.72
CA ALA A 95 -8.11 -12.50 5.12
C ALA A 95 -7.91 -12.14 6.60
N VAL A 96 -7.89 -13.14 7.48
CA VAL A 96 -7.64 -12.92 8.91
C VAL A 96 -6.23 -12.38 9.14
N ILE A 97 -5.22 -12.96 8.53
CA ILE A 97 -3.81 -12.52 8.69
C ILE A 97 -3.67 -11.07 8.18
N ILE A 98 -4.17 -10.75 6.99
CA ILE A 98 -4.10 -9.40 6.41
C ILE A 98 -4.85 -8.40 7.29
N PHE A 99 -6.06 -8.76 7.76
CA PHE A 99 -6.86 -7.86 8.60
C PHE A 99 -6.16 -7.53 9.92
N VAL A 100 -5.68 -8.55 10.62
CA VAL A 100 -5.05 -8.39 11.94
C VAL A 100 -3.74 -7.60 11.83
N THR A 101 -2.91 -7.90 10.84
CA THR A 101 -1.63 -7.21 10.66
C THR A 101 -1.80 -5.82 10.06
N GLY A 102 -2.77 -5.61 9.19
CA GLY A 102 -3.06 -4.30 8.59
C GLY A 102 -3.68 -3.28 9.56
N PHE A 103 -4.38 -3.74 10.60
CA PHE A 103 -5.10 -2.85 11.51
C PHE A 103 -4.19 -1.84 12.26
N PRO A 104 -3.09 -2.23 12.91
CA PRO A 104 -2.21 -1.29 13.59
C PRO A 104 -1.56 -0.29 12.63
N LEU A 105 -1.23 -0.72 11.41
CA LEU A 105 -0.64 0.15 10.38
C LEU A 105 -1.65 1.22 9.94
N ALA A 106 -2.88 0.81 9.61
CA ALA A 106 -3.95 1.73 9.21
C ALA A 106 -4.30 2.74 10.32
N TYR A 107 -4.29 2.29 11.58
CA TYR A 107 -4.50 3.17 12.72
C TYR A 107 -3.39 4.23 12.84
N TYR A 108 -2.12 3.83 12.71
CA TYR A 108 -0.98 4.76 12.77
C TYR A 108 -1.02 5.77 11.63
N ALA A 109 -1.29 5.32 10.41
CA ALA A 109 -1.42 6.20 9.25
C ALA A 109 -2.51 7.26 9.42
N ALA A 110 -3.69 6.85 9.85
CA ALA A 110 -4.83 7.76 10.04
C ALA A 110 -4.65 8.70 11.24
N ARG A 111 -3.92 8.25 12.29
CA ARG A 111 -3.69 9.03 13.50
C ARG A 111 -2.60 10.08 13.34
N TYR A 112 -1.47 9.70 12.72
CA TYR A 112 -0.28 10.53 12.61
C TYR A 112 -0.09 11.13 11.22
N ASN A 113 -0.98 10.83 10.26
CA ASN A 113 -0.97 11.34 8.88
C ASN A 113 0.35 11.08 8.14
N ILE A 114 0.86 9.87 8.27
CA ILE A 114 2.11 9.37 7.68
C ILE A 114 1.87 8.15 6.80
N ASP A 115 2.68 7.97 5.77
CA ASP A 115 2.66 6.80 4.90
C ASP A 115 3.33 5.57 5.55
N LEU A 116 3.29 4.45 4.85
CA LEU A 116 3.82 3.20 5.39
C LEU A 116 5.36 3.21 5.50
N ASP A 117 6.09 3.92 4.62
CA ASP A 117 7.53 4.04 4.77
C ASP A 117 7.90 4.81 6.04
N LEU A 118 7.24 5.94 6.29
CA LEU A 118 7.46 6.73 7.51
C LEU A 118 7.16 5.91 8.77
N ILE A 119 6.06 5.12 8.77
CA ILE A 119 5.76 4.18 9.86
C ILE A 119 6.88 3.15 10.00
N THR A 120 7.33 2.57 8.90
CA THR A 120 8.34 1.50 8.87
C THR A 120 9.69 1.98 9.40
N ARG A 121 10.14 3.21 9.05
CA ARG A 121 11.39 3.78 9.57
C ARG A 121 11.46 3.69 11.10
N GLY A 122 10.41 4.13 11.78
CA GLY A 122 10.30 4.13 13.24
C GLY A 122 9.88 2.80 13.84
N SER A 123 9.58 1.78 13.02
CA SER A 123 9.15 0.46 13.48
C SER A 123 10.25 -0.59 13.26
N GLY A 124 11.45 -0.28 13.75
CA GLY A 124 12.54 -1.23 13.83
C GLY A 124 13.40 -1.36 12.56
N PHE A 125 13.24 -0.51 11.53
CA PHE A 125 14.05 -0.58 10.31
C PHE A 125 15.16 0.48 10.27
N GLY A 126 14.94 1.65 10.83
CA GLY A 126 15.84 2.78 10.71
C GLY A 126 15.68 3.50 9.36
N TYR A 127 16.46 4.58 9.20
CA TYR A 127 16.25 5.48 8.07
C TYR A 127 16.55 4.86 6.70
N TYR A 128 17.66 4.12 6.56
CA TYR A 128 18.01 3.44 5.31
C TYR A 128 17.52 1.98 5.27
N GLY A 129 17.34 1.33 6.42
CA GLY A 129 16.82 -0.04 6.46
C GLY A 129 15.43 -0.17 5.86
N SER A 130 14.59 0.87 5.96
CA SER A 130 13.26 0.88 5.35
C SER A 130 13.28 1.05 3.80
N VAL A 131 14.43 1.31 3.18
CA VAL A 131 14.55 1.26 1.71
C VAL A 131 14.25 -0.14 1.19
N LEU A 132 14.64 -1.19 1.94
CA LEU A 132 14.29 -2.57 1.58
C LEU A 132 12.77 -2.77 1.47
N THR A 133 12.02 -2.27 2.43
CA THR A 133 10.56 -2.40 2.45
C THR A 133 9.88 -1.58 1.36
N ASN A 134 10.44 -0.42 1.03
CA ASN A 134 9.98 0.37 -0.11
C ASN A 134 10.22 -0.35 -1.45
N VAL A 135 11.33 -1.06 -1.61
CA VAL A 135 11.58 -1.88 -2.80
C VAL A 135 10.58 -3.04 -2.86
N ILE A 136 10.27 -3.69 -1.74
CA ILE A 136 9.22 -4.72 -1.69
C ILE A 136 7.87 -4.11 -2.12
N PHE A 137 7.50 -2.95 -1.60
CA PHE A 137 6.25 -2.29 -1.98
C PHE A 137 6.23 -1.84 -3.45
N ALA A 138 7.30 -1.24 -3.93
CA ALA A 138 7.41 -0.84 -5.33
C ALA A 138 7.31 -2.05 -6.28
N THR A 139 7.87 -3.21 -5.87
CA THR A 139 7.73 -4.47 -6.61
C THR A 139 6.27 -4.92 -6.67
N PHE A 140 5.51 -4.80 -5.57
CA PHE A 140 4.07 -5.03 -5.57
C PHE A 140 3.37 -4.22 -6.64
N THR A 141 3.61 -2.91 -6.68
CA THR A 141 2.87 -2.00 -7.55
C THR A 141 3.05 -2.31 -9.04
N PHE A 142 4.24 -2.67 -9.51
CA PHE A 142 4.41 -3.01 -10.91
C PHE A 142 3.96 -4.44 -11.25
N ILE A 143 4.08 -5.42 -10.34
CA ILE A 143 3.54 -6.77 -10.53
C ILE A 143 2.01 -6.70 -10.67
N PHE A 144 1.33 -6.02 -9.74
CA PHE A 144 -0.12 -5.90 -9.78
C PHE A 144 -0.60 -4.97 -10.89
N PHE A 145 0.14 -3.92 -11.23
CA PHE A 145 -0.15 -3.15 -12.43
C PHE A 145 -0.12 -4.02 -13.70
N ALA A 146 0.90 -4.88 -13.84
CA ALA A 146 1.02 -5.77 -14.98
C ALA A 146 -0.11 -6.81 -15.03
N LEU A 147 -0.49 -7.37 -13.88
CA LEU A 147 -1.61 -8.30 -13.77
C LEU A 147 -2.93 -7.64 -14.21
N GLU A 148 -3.24 -6.48 -13.64
CA GLU A 148 -4.47 -5.76 -13.94
C GLU A 148 -4.47 -5.17 -15.36
N GLY A 149 -3.31 -4.72 -15.84
CA GLY A 149 -3.13 -4.27 -17.22
C GLY A 149 -3.36 -5.40 -18.24
N SER A 150 -2.95 -6.62 -17.88
CA SER A 150 -3.20 -7.81 -18.71
C SER A 150 -4.69 -8.14 -18.78
N ILE A 151 -5.42 -8.07 -17.67
CA ILE A 151 -6.87 -8.26 -17.64
C ILE A 151 -7.58 -7.18 -18.48
N MET A 152 -7.11 -5.93 -18.42
CA MET A 152 -7.64 -4.87 -19.27
C MET A 152 -7.41 -5.15 -20.76
N ALA A 153 -6.19 -5.59 -21.13
CA ALA A 153 -5.85 -5.93 -22.50
C ALA A 153 -6.68 -7.11 -23.04
N GLN A 154 -6.95 -8.13 -22.21
CA GLN A 154 -7.87 -9.23 -22.55
C GLN A 154 -9.28 -8.70 -22.85
N GLY A 155 -9.78 -7.75 -22.04
CA GLY A 155 -11.08 -7.10 -22.29
C GLY A 155 -11.09 -6.32 -23.61
N LEU A 156 -10.04 -5.57 -23.91
CA LEU A 156 -9.90 -4.82 -25.18
C LEU A 156 -9.76 -5.77 -26.39
N GLN A 157 -9.05 -6.87 -26.26
CA GLN A 157 -8.94 -7.90 -27.29
C GLN A 157 -10.29 -8.52 -27.58
N LEU A 158 -11.00 -8.94 -26.54
CA LEU A 158 -12.28 -9.63 -26.68
C LEU A 158 -13.39 -8.73 -27.27
N GLY A 159 -13.45 -7.48 -26.83
CA GLY A 159 -14.51 -6.55 -27.23
C GLY A 159 -14.22 -5.75 -28.50
N LEU A 160 -12.96 -5.39 -28.75
CA LEU A 160 -12.56 -4.50 -29.84
C LEU A 160 -11.63 -5.16 -30.87
N GLY A 161 -11.22 -6.42 -30.66
CA GLY A 161 -10.29 -7.13 -31.54
C GLY A 161 -8.85 -6.59 -31.50
N ILE A 162 -8.51 -5.81 -30.47
CA ILE A 162 -7.16 -5.23 -30.31
C ILE A 162 -6.18 -6.34 -29.92
N PRO A 163 -5.03 -6.53 -30.64
CA PRO A 163 -4.06 -7.55 -30.25
C PRO A 163 -3.47 -7.24 -28.85
N LEU A 164 -3.14 -8.29 -28.08
CA LEU A 164 -2.72 -8.17 -26.67
C LEU A 164 -1.56 -7.19 -26.48
N TRP A 165 -0.50 -7.24 -27.29
CA TRP A 165 0.62 -6.32 -27.19
C TRP A 165 0.20 -4.83 -27.26
N LEU A 166 -0.74 -4.51 -28.16
CA LEU A 166 -1.28 -3.16 -28.27
C LEU A 166 -2.23 -2.84 -27.09
N GLY A 167 -2.99 -3.84 -26.61
CA GLY A 167 -3.80 -3.74 -25.40
C GLY A 167 -2.95 -3.43 -24.17
N TYR A 168 -1.78 -4.05 -24.01
CA TYR A 168 -0.81 -3.76 -22.92
C TYR A 168 -0.32 -2.32 -22.99
N LEU A 169 0.05 -1.86 -24.19
CA LEU A 169 0.49 -0.48 -24.39
C LEU A 169 -0.63 0.53 -24.06
N ILE A 170 -1.86 0.29 -24.54
CA ILE A 170 -3.02 1.15 -24.28
C ILE A 170 -3.32 1.20 -22.77
N SER A 171 -3.37 0.04 -22.10
CA SER A 171 -3.65 -0.03 -20.66
C SER A 171 -2.60 0.72 -19.84
N THR A 172 -1.34 0.71 -20.29
CA THR A 172 -0.24 1.44 -19.65
C THR A 172 -0.33 2.94 -19.86
N LEU A 173 -0.53 3.39 -21.10
CA LEU A 173 -0.53 4.82 -21.43
C LEU A 173 -1.76 5.56 -20.90
N MET A 174 -2.92 4.89 -20.84
CA MET A 174 -4.19 5.48 -20.40
C MET A 174 -4.13 5.99 -18.96
N VAL A 175 -3.28 5.43 -18.13
CA VAL A 175 -3.15 5.77 -16.70
C VAL A 175 -2.33 7.05 -16.48
N ILE A 176 -1.39 7.37 -17.36
CA ILE A 176 -0.42 8.47 -17.21
C ILE A 176 -1.10 9.83 -16.93
N PRO A 177 -2.09 10.27 -17.72
CA PRO A 177 -2.73 11.58 -17.50
C PRO A 177 -3.37 11.70 -16.11
N LEU A 178 -3.95 10.60 -15.61
CA LEU A 178 -4.63 10.57 -14.31
C LEU A 178 -3.63 10.63 -13.14
N VAL A 179 -2.48 9.96 -13.27
CA VAL A 179 -1.45 9.92 -12.22
C VAL A 179 -0.70 11.26 -12.10
N ILE A 180 -0.57 12.01 -13.19
CA ILE A 180 0.08 13.34 -13.17
C ILE A 180 -0.59 14.28 -12.17
N TYR A 181 -1.91 14.28 -12.12
CA TYR A 181 -2.69 15.17 -11.24
C TYR A 181 -2.79 14.71 -9.79
N GLY A 182 -2.17 13.57 -9.44
CA GLY A 182 -2.03 13.10 -8.06
C GLY A 182 -3.32 12.72 -7.35
N MET A 183 -3.28 12.72 -6.02
CA MET A 183 -4.34 12.15 -5.16
C MET A 183 -5.72 12.81 -5.33
N LYS A 184 -5.80 14.11 -5.68
CA LYS A 184 -7.09 14.78 -5.91
C LYS A 184 -7.84 14.19 -7.13
N ALA A 185 -7.12 13.92 -8.22
CA ALA A 185 -7.69 13.30 -9.41
C ALA A 185 -8.09 11.84 -9.16
N LEU A 186 -7.23 11.10 -8.45
CA LEU A 186 -7.50 9.73 -8.05
C LEU A 186 -8.77 9.64 -7.20
N ALA A 187 -8.89 10.46 -6.16
CA ALA A 187 -10.07 10.48 -5.30
C ALA A 187 -11.36 10.80 -6.08
N LYS A 188 -11.31 11.78 -6.99
CA LYS A 188 -12.45 12.11 -7.84
C LYS A 188 -12.85 10.93 -8.74
N LEU A 189 -11.88 10.30 -9.41
CA LEU A 189 -12.11 9.11 -10.23
C LEU A 189 -12.77 8.01 -9.40
N GLN A 190 -12.20 7.68 -8.21
CA GLN A 190 -12.71 6.64 -7.34
C GLN A 190 -14.16 6.88 -6.92
N VAL A 191 -14.49 8.08 -6.46
CA VAL A 191 -15.85 8.41 -5.99
C VAL A 191 -16.87 8.37 -7.13
N TRP A 192 -16.55 8.98 -8.28
CA TRP A 192 -17.54 9.12 -9.38
C TRP A 192 -17.82 7.81 -10.12
N THR A 193 -16.85 6.92 -10.25
CA THR A 193 -17.01 5.66 -10.98
C THR A 193 -17.54 4.51 -10.13
N THR A 194 -17.45 4.60 -8.81
CA THR A 194 -17.85 3.52 -7.88
C THR A 194 -19.32 3.10 -8.02
N PRO A 195 -20.33 3.98 -8.14
CA PRO A 195 -21.72 3.54 -8.27
C PRO A 195 -21.96 2.69 -9.51
N LEU A 196 -21.45 3.11 -10.67
CA LEU A 196 -21.57 2.34 -11.91
C LEU A 196 -20.86 1.00 -11.81
N TRP A 197 -19.63 1.02 -11.29
CA TRP A 197 -18.86 -0.20 -11.08
C TRP A 197 -19.59 -1.21 -10.18
N LEU A 198 -20.18 -0.75 -9.06
CA LEU A 198 -20.96 -1.62 -8.16
C LEU A 198 -22.16 -2.25 -8.87
N ILE A 199 -22.90 -1.48 -9.65
CA ILE A 199 -24.05 -1.97 -10.41
C ILE A 199 -23.59 -3.08 -11.38
N LEU A 200 -22.56 -2.81 -12.17
CA LEU A 200 -22.05 -3.76 -13.15
C LEU A 200 -21.46 -5.02 -12.53
N MET A 201 -20.91 -4.94 -11.33
CA MET A 201 -20.30 -6.08 -10.66
C MET A 201 -21.32 -6.90 -9.85
N VAL A 202 -22.18 -6.25 -9.05
CA VAL A 202 -23.02 -6.93 -8.06
C VAL A 202 -24.26 -7.55 -8.70
N ILE A 203 -24.94 -6.83 -9.62
CA ILE A 203 -26.19 -7.31 -10.20
C ILE A 203 -26.02 -8.63 -10.96
N PRO A 204 -25.04 -8.82 -11.87
CA PRO A 204 -24.89 -10.09 -12.57
C PRO A 204 -24.58 -11.26 -11.63
N MET A 205 -23.78 -11.03 -10.59
CA MET A 205 -23.45 -12.08 -9.63
C MET A 205 -24.66 -12.51 -8.80
N ALA A 206 -25.47 -11.54 -8.35
CA ALA A 206 -26.73 -11.83 -7.69
C ALA A 206 -27.71 -12.58 -8.60
N TYR A 207 -27.78 -12.18 -9.87
CA TYR A 207 -28.60 -12.87 -10.87
C TYR A 207 -28.20 -14.35 -11.02
N LEU A 208 -26.89 -14.62 -11.16
CA LEU A 208 -26.38 -15.98 -11.33
C LEU A 208 -26.81 -16.89 -10.16
N VAL A 209 -26.62 -16.45 -8.92
CA VAL A 209 -26.98 -17.21 -7.72
C VAL A 209 -28.50 -17.46 -7.64
N ILE A 210 -29.31 -16.46 -7.99
CA ILE A 210 -30.79 -16.57 -7.93
C ILE A 210 -31.29 -17.48 -9.05
N LYS A 211 -30.73 -17.41 -10.24
CA LYS A 211 -31.17 -18.14 -11.41
C LYS A 211 -30.78 -19.63 -11.38
N HIS A 212 -29.60 -19.91 -10.84
CA HIS A 212 -29.00 -21.25 -10.81
C HIS A 212 -28.67 -21.69 -9.37
N PRO A 213 -29.67 -21.89 -8.49
CA PRO A 213 -29.43 -22.25 -7.08
C PRO A 213 -28.73 -23.60 -6.92
N ASP A 214 -28.91 -24.54 -7.86
CA ASP A 214 -28.26 -25.87 -7.85
C ASP A 214 -26.74 -25.77 -8.01
N SER A 215 -26.24 -24.68 -8.61
CA SER A 215 -24.82 -24.42 -8.73
C SER A 215 -24.10 -24.28 -7.39
N ILE A 216 -24.83 -23.98 -6.30
CA ILE A 216 -24.29 -23.94 -4.94
C ILE A 216 -23.80 -25.33 -4.52
N THR A 217 -24.57 -26.37 -4.82
CA THR A 217 -24.19 -27.77 -4.51
C THR A 217 -22.95 -28.16 -5.31
N THR A 218 -22.95 -27.90 -6.62
CA THR A 218 -21.81 -28.16 -7.51
C THR A 218 -20.56 -27.42 -7.02
N PHE A 219 -20.71 -26.17 -6.58
CA PHE A 219 -19.61 -25.36 -6.03
C PHE A 219 -18.94 -26.05 -4.85
N PHE A 220 -19.68 -26.52 -3.86
CA PHE A 220 -19.09 -27.18 -2.68
C PHE A 220 -18.54 -28.58 -2.96
N GLN A 221 -18.97 -29.23 -4.06
CA GLN A 221 -18.49 -30.54 -4.47
C GLN A 221 -17.28 -30.47 -5.42
N PHE A 222 -16.94 -29.26 -5.88
CA PHE A 222 -15.83 -29.08 -6.84
C PHE A 222 -14.47 -29.40 -6.22
N GLN A 223 -13.77 -30.34 -6.86
CA GLN A 223 -12.43 -30.80 -6.45
C GLN A 223 -11.35 -30.16 -7.32
N GLY A 224 -10.17 -29.92 -6.74
CA GLY A 224 -9.06 -29.35 -7.46
C GLY A 224 -8.32 -30.32 -8.35
N ALA A 225 -7.53 -29.76 -9.27
CA ALA A 225 -6.69 -30.52 -10.19
C ALA A 225 -5.48 -31.20 -9.50
N ASP A 226 -5.12 -30.81 -8.28
CA ASP A 226 -4.06 -31.45 -7.48
C ASP A 226 -4.44 -32.84 -6.94
N GLY A 227 -5.68 -33.29 -7.21
CA GLY A 227 -6.19 -34.58 -6.78
C GLY A 227 -6.49 -34.69 -5.28
N THR A 228 -6.43 -33.60 -4.54
CA THR A 228 -6.73 -33.57 -3.11
C THR A 228 -8.22 -33.82 -2.89
N GLN A 229 -8.54 -34.93 -2.26
CA GLN A 229 -9.91 -35.27 -1.88
C GLN A 229 -10.21 -34.77 -0.45
N GLY A 230 -11.16 -33.84 -0.33
CA GLY A 230 -11.58 -33.28 0.96
C GLY A 230 -10.62 -32.21 1.52
N PRO A 231 -10.80 -31.85 2.80
CA PRO A 231 -9.99 -30.83 3.44
C PRO A 231 -8.52 -31.25 3.62
N SER A 232 -7.60 -30.44 3.13
CA SER A 232 -6.15 -30.62 3.31
C SER A 232 -5.51 -29.34 3.79
N PHE A 233 -4.86 -29.36 4.95
CA PHE A 233 -4.23 -28.17 5.49
C PHE A 233 -3.08 -27.65 4.59
N ALA A 234 -2.35 -28.55 3.92
CA ALA A 234 -1.34 -28.16 2.95
C ALA A 234 -1.94 -27.41 1.74
N ALA A 235 -3.04 -27.92 1.18
CA ALA A 235 -3.76 -27.27 0.08
C ALA A 235 -4.35 -25.92 0.51
N MET A 236 -4.92 -25.84 1.72
CA MET A 236 -5.38 -24.56 2.30
C MET A 236 -4.26 -23.54 2.42
N MET A 237 -3.06 -23.97 2.84
CA MET A 237 -1.91 -23.08 2.97
C MET A 237 -1.31 -22.65 1.63
N LEU A 238 -1.33 -23.51 0.60
CA LEU A 238 -0.97 -23.12 -0.77
C LEU A 238 -1.93 -22.05 -1.30
N ALA A 239 -3.24 -22.25 -1.14
CA ALA A 239 -4.26 -21.27 -1.51
C ALA A 239 -4.07 -19.95 -0.72
N ALA A 240 -3.87 -20.02 0.59
CA ALA A 240 -3.62 -18.85 1.43
C ALA A 240 -2.34 -18.10 1.00
N GLY A 241 -1.30 -18.82 0.60
CA GLY A 241 -0.04 -18.23 0.11
C GLY A 241 -0.26 -17.31 -1.08
N VAL A 242 -1.07 -17.72 -2.06
CA VAL A 242 -1.42 -16.87 -3.21
C VAL A 242 -2.21 -15.63 -2.76
N CYS A 243 -3.23 -15.81 -1.91
CA CYS A 243 -4.03 -14.69 -1.40
C CYS A 243 -3.21 -13.69 -0.56
N LEU A 244 -2.21 -14.17 0.19
CA LEU A 244 -1.33 -13.33 1.01
C LEU A 244 -0.38 -12.46 0.20
N SER A 245 -0.23 -12.69 -1.11
CA SER A 245 0.49 -11.76 -1.99
C SER A 245 -0.14 -10.36 -2.01
N LEU A 246 -1.44 -10.28 -1.73
CA LEU A 246 -2.18 -9.01 -1.62
C LEU A 246 -1.90 -8.26 -0.32
N MET A 247 -1.14 -8.81 0.62
CA MET A 247 -0.89 -8.19 1.93
C MET A 247 -0.27 -6.79 1.81
N ALA A 248 0.56 -6.55 0.79
CA ALA A 248 1.16 -5.26 0.52
C ALA A 248 0.15 -4.17 0.08
N GLN A 249 -1.07 -4.55 -0.34
CA GLN A 249 -2.16 -3.63 -0.67
C GLN A 249 -2.50 -2.68 0.50
N ILE A 250 -2.20 -3.07 1.72
CA ILE A 250 -2.38 -2.19 2.88
C ILE A 250 -1.63 -0.86 2.73
N ALA A 251 -0.49 -0.85 2.03
CA ALA A 251 0.28 0.38 1.80
C ALA A 251 -0.49 1.36 0.91
N GLU A 252 -1.18 0.88 -0.13
CA GLU A 252 -2.05 1.72 -0.96
C GLU A 252 -3.24 2.27 -0.17
N GLN A 253 -3.82 1.48 0.74
CA GLN A 253 -4.88 1.97 1.63
C GLN A 253 -4.36 3.07 2.54
N ILE A 254 -3.14 2.93 3.04
CA ILE A 254 -2.46 3.92 3.88
C ILE A 254 -2.19 5.21 3.12
N ASP A 255 -1.85 5.17 1.84
CA ASP A 255 -1.67 6.35 1.00
C ASP A 255 -2.90 7.24 0.93
N TYR A 256 -4.11 6.68 1.08
CA TYR A 256 -5.35 7.44 1.28
C TYR A 256 -5.58 7.81 2.74
N LEU A 257 -5.39 6.87 3.68
CA LEU A 257 -5.70 7.07 5.10
C LEU A 257 -4.83 8.14 5.76
N ARG A 258 -3.62 8.40 5.27
CA ARG A 258 -2.79 9.50 5.77
C ARG A 258 -3.43 10.89 5.60
N PHE A 259 -4.45 11.02 4.76
CA PHE A 259 -5.24 12.25 4.60
C PHE A 259 -6.49 12.32 5.49
N MET A 260 -6.64 11.42 6.45
CA MET A 260 -7.74 11.44 7.40
C MET A 260 -7.76 12.75 8.20
N PRO A 261 -8.94 13.35 8.41
CA PRO A 261 -9.08 14.50 9.30
C PRO A 261 -8.78 14.11 10.75
N PRO A 262 -8.47 15.08 11.62
CA PRO A 262 -8.28 14.85 13.03
C PRO A 262 -9.46 14.10 13.66
N ARG A 263 -9.16 13.18 14.58
CA ARG A 263 -10.18 12.51 15.36
C ARG A 263 -10.69 13.44 16.45
N THR A 264 -12.00 13.68 16.46
CA THR A 264 -12.71 14.47 17.46
C THR A 264 -13.83 13.64 18.09
N GLU A 265 -14.38 14.07 19.24
CA GLU A 265 -15.54 13.40 19.83
C GLU A 265 -16.73 13.35 18.86
N ALA A 266 -16.97 14.42 18.10
CA ALA A 266 -18.07 14.52 17.13
C ALA A 266 -17.95 13.53 15.96
N ASN A 267 -16.72 13.22 15.51
CA ASN A 267 -16.50 12.34 14.37
C ASN A 267 -16.00 10.93 14.74
N ARG A 268 -15.75 10.63 16.01
CA ARG A 268 -15.09 9.42 16.52
C ARG A 268 -15.60 8.11 15.90
N LYS A 269 -16.94 7.94 15.87
CA LYS A 269 -17.56 6.72 15.29
C LYS A 269 -17.34 6.60 13.78
N ARG A 270 -17.42 7.75 13.06
CA ARG A 270 -17.20 7.78 11.61
C ARG A 270 -15.72 7.57 11.29
N TRP A 271 -14.85 8.17 12.09
CA TRP A 271 -13.40 8.03 11.97
C TRP A 271 -12.97 6.56 12.11
N TRP A 272 -13.41 5.88 13.18
CA TRP A 272 -13.09 4.46 13.38
C TRP A 272 -13.66 3.57 12.28
N ARG A 273 -14.91 3.81 11.85
CA ARG A 273 -15.47 3.06 10.71
C ARG A 273 -14.65 3.24 9.44
N ALA A 274 -14.20 4.44 9.13
CA ALA A 274 -13.35 4.71 7.98
C ALA A 274 -12.02 3.96 8.08
N VAL A 275 -11.33 4.02 9.22
CA VAL A 275 -10.04 3.34 9.43
C VAL A 275 -10.19 1.82 9.33
N VAL A 276 -11.22 1.24 9.96
CA VAL A 276 -11.42 -0.21 9.94
C VAL A 276 -11.81 -0.72 8.55
N LEU A 277 -12.77 -0.06 7.90
CA LEU A 277 -13.29 -0.55 6.61
C LEU A 277 -12.33 -0.25 5.45
N ALA A 278 -11.77 0.94 5.39
CA ALA A 278 -10.87 1.36 4.31
C ALA A 278 -9.41 1.00 4.57
N GLY A 279 -9.01 0.79 5.84
CA GLY A 279 -7.73 0.21 6.21
C GLY A 279 -7.75 -1.31 5.97
N PRO A 280 -7.72 -2.13 7.04
CA PRO A 280 -7.64 -3.59 6.87
C PRO A 280 -8.90 -4.21 6.28
N GLY A 281 -10.06 -3.55 6.42
CA GLY A 281 -11.36 -4.09 5.99
C GLY A 281 -11.51 -4.28 4.49
N TRP A 282 -10.66 -3.68 3.68
CA TRP A 282 -10.64 -3.91 2.24
C TRP A 282 -10.51 -5.39 1.88
N VAL A 283 -9.79 -6.18 2.69
CA VAL A 283 -9.57 -7.60 2.44
C VAL A 283 -10.87 -8.41 2.49
N LEU A 284 -11.87 -7.98 3.25
CA LEU A 284 -13.17 -8.66 3.30
C LEU A 284 -13.89 -8.55 1.97
N PHE A 285 -13.83 -7.38 1.32
CA PHE A 285 -14.38 -7.20 -0.02
C PHE A 285 -13.57 -7.97 -1.07
N GLY A 286 -12.24 -8.02 -0.91
CA GLY A 286 -11.36 -8.86 -1.73
C GLY A 286 -11.73 -10.34 -1.61
N ALA A 287 -11.86 -10.85 -0.39
CA ALA A 287 -12.26 -12.24 -0.14
C ALA A 287 -13.62 -12.59 -0.77
N ILE A 288 -14.60 -11.69 -0.69
CA ILE A 288 -15.91 -11.88 -1.37
C ILE A 288 -15.70 -11.99 -2.88
N LYS A 289 -14.90 -11.13 -3.50
CA LYS A 289 -14.62 -11.19 -4.94
C LYS A 289 -13.90 -12.48 -5.32
N GLN A 290 -12.95 -12.96 -4.50
CA GLN A 290 -12.27 -14.24 -4.72
C GLN A 290 -13.25 -15.41 -4.66
N ILE A 291 -14.14 -15.44 -3.68
CA ILE A 291 -15.19 -16.48 -3.55
C ILE A 291 -16.15 -16.44 -4.75
N VAL A 292 -16.56 -15.25 -5.16
CA VAL A 292 -17.46 -15.08 -6.32
C VAL A 292 -16.76 -15.49 -7.62
N GLY A 293 -15.50 -15.11 -7.81
CA GLY A 293 -14.72 -15.52 -8.96
C GLY A 293 -14.58 -17.05 -9.06
N LEU A 294 -14.30 -17.70 -7.92
CA LEU A 294 -14.29 -19.15 -7.84
C LEU A 294 -15.67 -19.75 -8.17
N PHE A 295 -16.76 -19.18 -7.62
CA PHE A 295 -18.10 -19.66 -7.88
C PHE A 295 -18.47 -19.60 -9.37
N VAL A 296 -18.20 -18.48 -10.03
CA VAL A 296 -18.45 -18.33 -11.47
C VAL A 296 -17.59 -19.29 -12.29
N THR A 297 -16.33 -19.47 -11.90
CA THR A 297 -15.43 -20.43 -12.56
C THR A 297 -15.97 -21.86 -12.48
N VAL A 298 -16.41 -22.31 -11.31
CA VAL A 298 -16.99 -23.64 -11.13
C VAL A 298 -18.27 -23.78 -11.95
N TYR A 299 -19.11 -22.73 -11.98
CA TYR A 299 -20.31 -22.70 -12.83
C TYR A 299 -19.97 -22.89 -14.30
N ILE A 300 -18.97 -22.15 -14.83
CA ILE A 300 -18.53 -22.25 -16.22
C ILE A 300 -18.00 -23.67 -16.53
N ILE A 301 -17.13 -24.19 -15.68
CA ILE A 301 -16.53 -25.53 -15.89
C ILE A 301 -17.58 -26.63 -15.88
N ALA A 302 -18.59 -26.52 -15.03
CA ALA A 302 -19.62 -27.54 -14.87
C ALA A 302 -20.73 -27.51 -15.93
N ASN A 303 -21.04 -26.33 -16.52
CA ASN A 303 -22.23 -26.15 -17.34
C ASN A 303 -21.95 -25.74 -18.80
N LEU A 304 -20.73 -25.31 -19.12
CA LEU A 304 -20.42 -24.78 -20.46
C LEU A 304 -19.46 -25.69 -21.25
N THR A 305 -19.13 -25.26 -22.45
CA THR A 305 -18.26 -26.03 -23.36
C THR A 305 -16.81 -26.09 -22.85
N PRO A 306 -16.01 -27.10 -23.23
CA PRO A 306 -14.59 -27.15 -22.89
C PRO A 306 -13.78 -25.93 -23.33
N ALA A 307 -14.17 -25.27 -24.43
CA ALA A 307 -13.52 -24.05 -24.91
C ALA A 307 -13.77 -22.88 -23.95
N GLU A 308 -14.98 -22.73 -23.40
CA GLU A 308 -15.33 -21.72 -22.41
C GLU A 308 -14.69 -22.04 -21.05
N ALA A 309 -14.64 -23.32 -20.67
CA ALA A 309 -13.97 -23.79 -19.46
C ALA A 309 -12.47 -23.46 -19.44
N ALA A 310 -11.81 -23.44 -20.59
CA ALA A 310 -10.38 -23.10 -20.72
C ALA A 310 -10.07 -21.64 -20.31
N THR A 311 -11.03 -20.73 -20.38
CA THR A 311 -10.89 -19.31 -20.01
C THR A 311 -11.69 -18.93 -18.75
N ALA A 312 -12.19 -19.92 -18.00
CA ALA A 312 -13.02 -19.72 -16.83
C ALA A 312 -12.33 -18.92 -15.69
N ASN A 313 -11.00 -18.91 -15.66
CA ASN A 313 -10.20 -18.13 -14.71
C ASN A 313 -9.96 -16.66 -15.15
N GLU A 314 -10.41 -16.27 -16.34
CA GLU A 314 -10.25 -14.91 -16.83
C GLU A 314 -11.47 -14.06 -16.45
N PRO A 315 -11.33 -12.97 -15.68
CA PRO A 315 -12.46 -12.19 -15.18
C PRO A 315 -13.36 -11.65 -16.29
N VAL A 316 -12.80 -11.24 -17.43
CA VAL A 316 -13.63 -10.75 -18.56
C VAL A 316 -14.59 -11.82 -19.09
N HIS A 317 -14.13 -13.08 -19.18
CA HIS A 317 -14.97 -14.19 -19.61
C HIS A 317 -16.01 -14.57 -18.55
N GLN A 318 -15.66 -14.50 -17.26
CA GLN A 318 -16.59 -14.72 -16.16
C GLN A 318 -17.77 -13.75 -16.23
N PHE A 319 -17.51 -12.44 -16.33
CA PHE A 319 -18.58 -11.44 -16.43
C PHE A 319 -19.36 -11.55 -17.74
N LEU A 320 -18.68 -11.75 -18.86
CA LEU A 320 -19.33 -11.91 -20.16
C LEU A 320 -20.30 -13.10 -20.17
N THR A 321 -19.90 -14.22 -19.58
CA THR A 321 -20.76 -15.41 -19.46
C THR A 321 -22.07 -15.08 -18.74
N VAL A 322 -21.97 -14.46 -17.57
CA VAL A 322 -23.17 -14.13 -16.78
C VAL A 322 -24.02 -13.08 -17.49
N TYR A 323 -23.41 -12.05 -18.10
CA TYR A 323 -24.17 -11.04 -18.85
C TYR A 323 -24.91 -11.62 -20.04
N LYS A 324 -24.35 -12.62 -20.74
CA LYS A 324 -25.03 -13.28 -21.89
C LYS A 324 -26.31 -14.00 -21.49
N GLU A 325 -26.43 -14.41 -20.23
CA GLU A 325 -27.69 -14.98 -19.72
C GLU A 325 -28.76 -13.92 -19.41
N MET A 326 -28.34 -12.69 -19.17
CA MET A 326 -29.22 -11.59 -18.76
C MET A 326 -29.71 -10.74 -19.94
N MET A 327 -28.92 -10.68 -21.02
CA MET A 327 -29.13 -9.71 -22.09
C MET A 327 -28.54 -10.17 -23.44
N PRO A 328 -28.90 -9.50 -24.56
CA PRO A 328 -28.34 -9.82 -25.88
C PRO A 328 -26.80 -9.73 -25.91
N ALA A 329 -26.16 -10.60 -26.70
CA ALA A 329 -24.71 -10.78 -26.73
C ALA A 329 -23.92 -9.47 -26.98
N TRP A 330 -24.40 -8.58 -27.83
CA TRP A 330 -23.75 -7.28 -28.11
C TRP A 330 -23.72 -6.37 -26.88
N LEU A 331 -24.83 -6.35 -26.11
CA LEU A 331 -24.92 -5.53 -24.88
C LEU A 331 -24.07 -6.16 -23.77
N ALA A 332 -24.12 -7.49 -23.62
CA ALA A 332 -23.30 -8.26 -22.69
C ALA A 332 -21.80 -7.97 -22.90
N MET A 333 -21.35 -8.02 -24.15
CA MET A 333 -19.96 -7.69 -24.51
C MET A 333 -19.61 -6.25 -24.17
N THR A 334 -20.46 -5.30 -24.54
CA THR A 334 -20.22 -3.88 -24.27
C THR A 334 -20.09 -3.61 -22.77
N LEU A 335 -21.00 -4.16 -21.94
CA LEU A 335 -20.96 -3.94 -20.50
C LEU A 335 -19.79 -4.67 -19.81
N ALA A 336 -19.39 -5.85 -20.29
CA ALA A 336 -18.22 -6.55 -19.80
C ALA A 336 -16.94 -5.73 -20.04
N VAL A 337 -16.76 -5.17 -21.25
CA VAL A 337 -15.61 -4.31 -21.57
C VAL A 337 -15.63 -3.02 -20.74
N ILE A 338 -16.77 -2.36 -20.60
CA ILE A 338 -16.92 -1.16 -19.76
C ILE A 338 -16.54 -1.46 -18.31
N LEU A 339 -17.04 -2.57 -17.73
CA LEU A 339 -16.70 -2.98 -16.38
C LEU A 339 -15.20 -3.20 -16.23
N VAL A 340 -14.58 -3.96 -17.14
CA VAL A 340 -13.14 -4.24 -17.10
C VAL A 340 -12.34 -2.94 -17.20
N VAL A 341 -12.61 -2.09 -18.18
CA VAL A 341 -11.87 -0.82 -18.36
C VAL A 341 -11.99 0.08 -17.12
N ILE A 342 -13.20 0.26 -16.57
CA ILE A 342 -13.40 1.08 -15.37
C ILE A 342 -12.64 0.47 -14.19
N SER A 343 -12.79 -0.84 -13.96
CA SER A 343 -12.13 -1.56 -12.86
C SER A 343 -10.62 -1.38 -12.91
N GLN A 344 -10.04 -1.61 -14.08
CA GLN A 344 -8.58 -1.65 -14.24
C GLN A 344 -7.95 -0.25 -14.24
N ILE A 345 -8.63 0.75 -14.75
CA ILE A 345 -8.18 2.15 -14.58
C ILE A 345 -8.16 2.53 -13.11
N LYS A 346 -9.20 2.18 -12.34
CA LYS A 346 -9.33 2.52 -10.92
C LYS A 346 -8.16 2.02 -10.08
N ILE A 347 -7.73 0.79 -10.29
CA ILE A 347 -6.59 0.22 -9.54
C ILE A 347 -5.25 0.67 -10.12
N ASN A 348 -5.09 0.67 -11.45
CA ASN A 348 -3.80 0.96 -12.05
C ASN A 348 -3.34 2.41 -11.87
N VAL A 349 -4.25 3.38 -11.72
CA VAL A 349 -3.87 4.73 -11.30
C VAL A 349 -3.31 4.73 -9.87
N THR A 350 -3.81 3.88 -8.97
CA THR A 350 -3.32 3.73 -7.61
C THR A 350 -1.95 3.04 -7.60
N ASN A 351 -1.81 1.91 -8.30
CA ASN A 351 -0.55 1.20 -8.45
C ASN A 351 0.57 2.11 -9.00
N ALA A 352 0.29 2.88 -10.06
CA ALA A 352 1.26 3.79 -10.65
C ALA A 352 1.61 4.96 -9.72
N TYR A 353 0.61 5.52 -9.02
CA TYR A 353 0.82 6.59 -8.05
C TYR A 353 1.69 6.10 -6.88
N SER A 354 1.28 5.06 -6.17
CA SER A 354 1.97 4.53 -4.98
C SER A 354 3.36 3.98 -5.32
N GLY A 355 3.50 3.30 -6.46
CA GLY A 355 4.80 2.84 -6.94
C GLY A 355 5.76 3.98 -7.21
N SER A 356 5.29 5.07 -7.82
CA SER A 356 6.12 6.24 -8.06
C SER A 356 6.58 6.92 -6.76
N LEU A 357 5.73 6.94 -5.73
CA LEU A 357 6.10 7.44 -4.41
C LEU A 357 7.20 6.59 -3.77
N ALA A 358 7.04 5.27 -3.76
CA ALA A 358 8.02 4.34 -3.17
C ALA A 358 9.40 4.43 -3.86
N TRP A 359 9.42 4.48 -5.19
CA TRP A 359 10.66 4.67 -5.95
C TRP A 359 11.30 6.02 -5.71
N THR A 360 10.54 7.13 -5.76
CA THR A 360 11.03 8.48 -5.48
C THR A 360 11.67 8.55 -4.10
N ASN A 361 10.99 8.01 -3.09
CA ASN A 361 11.46 7.97 -1.72
C ASN A 361 12.79 7.20 -1.61
N SER A 362 12.84 5.97 -2.13
CA SER A 362 14.03 5.12 -2.06
C SER A 362 15.21 5.75 -2.78
N PHE A 363 15.02 6.22 -4.00
CA PHE A 363 16.07 6.83 -4.81
C PHE A 363 16.61 8.10 -4.16
N THR A 364 15.74 9.00 -3.69
CA THR A 364 16.15 10.26 -3.07
C THR A 364 16.99 10.02 -1.83
N ARG A 365 16.59 9.09 -0.97
CA ARG A 365 17.35 8.78 0.25
C ARG A 365 18.73 8.19 -0.04
N VAL A 366 18.83 7.29 -1.02
CA VAL A 366 20.08 6.64 -1.37
C VAL A 366 21.03 7.59 -2.13
N THR A 367 20.51 8.31 -3.13
CA THR A 367 21.34 9.11 -4.04
C THR A 367 21.46 10.57 -3.64
N LYS A 368 20.62 11.05 -2.70
CA LYS A 368 20.51 12.48 -2.34
C LYS A 368 20.14 13.37 -3.53
N ARG A 369 19.47 12.81 -4.53
CA ARG A 369 18.98 13.51 -5.71
C ARG A 369 17.49 13.27 -5.86
N TYR A 370 16.77 14.29 -6.21
CA TYR A 370 15.33 14.23 -6.43
C TYR A 370 14.98 14.54 -7.89
N PRO A 371 14.83 13.53 -8.74
CA PRO A 371 14.52 13.73 -10.16
C PRO A 371 13.05 14.04 -10.44
N GLY A 372 12.22 14.09 -9.38
CA GLY A 372 10.77 14.25 -9.50
C GLY A 372 10.01 12.94 -9.65
N ARG A 373 8.77 12.92 -9.11
CA ARG A 373 7.91 11.74 -9.10
C ARG A 373 7.60 11.18 -10.50
N MET A 374 7.47 12.06 -11.51
CA MET A 374 7.11 11.66 -12.87
C MET A 374 8.13 10.73 -13.54
N VAL A 375 9.41 10.87 -13.23
CA VAL A 375 10.47 9.94 -13.73
C VAL A 375 10.16 8.52 -13.25
N PHE A 376 9.72 8.37 -12.00
CA PHE A 376 9.41 7.06 -11.42
C PHE A 376 8.03 6.54 -11.80
N VAL A 377 7.07 7.38 -12.16
CA VAL A 377 5.84 6.94 -12.85
C VAL A 377 6.22 6.22 -14.14
N ILE A 378 7.02 6.87 -15.01
CA ILE A 378 7.44 6.28 -16.29
C ILE A 378 8.24 5.00 -16.06
N PHE A 379 9.18 4.99 -15.10
CA PHE A 379 9.96 3.80 -14.76
C PHE A 379 9.07 2.63 -14.32
N ASN A 380 8.15 2.86 -13.38
CA ASN A 380 7.23 1.84 -12.88
C ASN A 380 6.36 1.25 -13.99
N LEU A 381 5.83 2.11 -14.86
CA LEU A 381 5.00 1.71 -16.00
C LEU A 381 5.79 0.95 -17.06
N ALA A 382 7.04 1.33 -17.32
CA ALA A 382 7.91 0.63 -18.27
C ALA A 382 8.23 -0.80 -17.79
N VAL A 383 8.51 -0.97 -16.48
CA VAL A 383 8.72 -2.31 -15.90
C VAL A 383 7.44 -3.14 -15.97
N ALA A 384 6.29 -2.57 -15.65
CA ALA A 384 5.01 -3.27 -15.74
C ALA A 384 4.67 -3.68 -17.18
N LEU A 385 4.89 -2.80 -18.16
CA LEU A 385 4.70 -3.12 -19.58
C LEU A 385 5.62 -4.27 -20.02
N LEU A 386 6.88 -4.25 -19.63
CA LEU A 386 7.81 -5.34 -19.91
C LEU A 386 7.32 -6.68 -19.34
N LEU A 387 6.81 -6.70 -18.12
CA LEU A 387 6.25 -7.91 -17.51
C LEU A 387 5.03 -8.44 -18.28
N MET A 388 4.16 -7.55 -18.77
CA MET A 388 3.02 -7.94 -19.60
C MET A 388 3.47 -8.56 -20.92
N GLU A 389 4.42 -7.93 -21.62
CA GLU A 389 4.96 -8.43 -22.89
C GLU A 389 5.71 -9.77 -22.71
N LEU A 390 6.31 -10.04 -21.56
CA LEU A 390 6.92 -11.31 -21.19
C LEU A 390 5.90 -12.37 -20.74
N ASN A 391 4.60 -12.10 -20.88
CA ASN A 391 3.51 -13.00 -20.51
C ASN A 391 3.56 -13.47 -19.04
N MET A 392 3.75 -12.51 -18.11
CA MET A 392 3.81 -12.79 -16.66
C MET A 392 2.57 -13.56 -16.16
N PHE A 393 1.42 -13.39 -16.81
CA PHE A 393 0.17 -14.04 -16.41
C PHE A 393 0.27 -15.57 -16.40
N SER A 394 1.09 -16.16 -17.27
CA SER A 394 1.32 -17.62 -17.32
C SER A 394 2.09 -18.18 -16.10
N PHE A 395 2.81 -17.31 -15.36
CA PHE A 395 3.58 -17.68 -14.17
C PHE A 395 2.99 -17.08 -12.88
N LEU A 396 1.73 -16.64 -12.93
CA LEU A 396 1.08 -15.85 -11.90
C LEU A 396 1.22 -16.45 -10.50
N ASN A 397 0.83 -17.71 -10.33
CA ASN A 397 0.84 -18.36 -9.00
C ASN A 397 2.24 -18.43 -8.39
N THR A 398 3.27 -18.69 -9.21
CA THR A 398 4.66 -18.74 -8.73
C THR A 398 5.16 -17.37 -8.32
N ILE A 399 4.88 -16.33 -9.14
CA ILE A 399 5.28 -14.96 -8.83
C ILE A 399 4.56 -14.47 -7.56
N LEU A 400 3.25 -14.67 -7.46
CA LEU A 400 2.46 -14.26 -6.29
C LEU A 400 2.86 -15.03 -5.04
N GLY A 401 3.08 -16.35 -5.14
CA GLY A 401 3.52 -17.16 -4.00
C GLY A 401 4.91 -16.78 -3.49
N PHE A 402 5.87 -16.50 -4.37
CA PHE A 402 7.18 -15.95 -3.99
C PHE A 402 7.04 -14.57 -3.34
N TYR A 403 6.32 -13.66 -4.00
CA TYR A 403 6.14 -12.30 -3.52
C TYR A 403 5.42 -12.26 -2.17
N ALA A 404 4.48 -13.16 -1.92
CA ALA A 404 3.78 -13.28 -0.65
C ALA A 404 4.74 -13.37 0.54
N ASN A 405 5.80 -14.19 0.43
CA ASN A 405 6.78 -14.32 1.52
C ASN A 405 7.47 -12.99 1.85
N CYS A 406 7.77 -12.16 0.85
CA CYS A 406 8.34 -10.83 1.05
C CYS A 406 7.34 -9.88 1.73
N ALA A 407 6.10 -9.84 1.26
CA ALA A 407 5.05 -8.98 1.80
C ALA A 407 4.67 -9.36 3.24
N ILE A 408 4.54 -10.66 3.52
CA ILE A 408 4.19 -11.19 4.83
C ILE A 408 5.21 -10.76 5.88
N VAL A 409 6.49 -11.03 5.64
CA VAL A 409 7.52 -10.71 6.64
C VAL A 409 7.62 -9.21 6.89
N TRP A 410 7.49 -8.38 5.86
CA TRP A 410 7.51 -6.94 6.00
C TRP A 410 6.34 -6.43 6.85
N VAL A 411 5.10 -6.66 6.42
CA VAL A 411 3.90 -6.11 7.07
C VAL A 411 3.73 -6.69 8.47
N THR A 412 3.99 -8.00 8.66
CA THR A 412 3.92 -8.65 9.98
C THR A 412 4.98 -8.10 10.93
N THR A 413 6.20 -7.84 10.48
CA THR A 413 7.26 -7.25 11.31
C THR A 413 6.85 -5.85 11.78
N VAL A 414 6.34 -4.99 10.91
CA VAL A 414 5.87 -3.63 11.28
C VAL A 414 4.70 -3.70 12.25
N ALA A 415 3.72 -4.58 11.98
CA ALA A 415 2.56 -4.78 12.86
C ALA A 415 2.99 -5.27 14.25
N THR A 416 3.90 -6.26 14.29
CA THR A 416 4.42 -6.81 15.54
C THR A 416 5.22 -5.78 16.32
N ASP A 417 6.03 -4.97 15.65
CA ASP A 417 6.75 -3.87 16.31
C ASP A 417 5.79 -2.87 16.96
N ILE A 418 4.75 -2.45 16.24
CA ILE A 418 3.75 -1.53 16.77
C ILE A 418 3.04 -2.14 17.98
N VAL A 419 2.50 -3.36 17.85
CA VAL A 419 1.68 -3.96 18.91
C VAL A 419 2.53 -4.41 20.08
N VAL A 420 3.60 -5.16 19.81
CA VAL A 420 4.39 -5.81 20.87
C VAL A 420 5.46 -4.87 21.42
N ASN A 421 6.35 -4.35 20.57
CA ASN A 421 7.51 -3.59 21.05
C ASN A 421 7.13 -2.20 21.55
N LYS A 422 6.20 -1.48 20.87
CA LYS A 422 5.81 -0.13 21.27
C LYS A 422 4.76 -0.12 22.38
N HIS A 423 3.74 -0.98 22.30
CA HIS A 423 2.60 -0.88 23.23
C HIS A 423 2.65 -1.92 24.38
N LEU A 424 3.02 -3.18 24.12
CA LEU A 424 3.10 -4.21 25.17
C LEU A 424 4.39 -4.12 25.96
N LEU A 425 5.53 -4.22 25.32
CA LEU A 425 6.85 -4.23 25.95
C LEU A 425 7.39 -2.84 26.25
N LYS A 426 6.88 -1.80 25.58
CA LYS A 426 7.29 -0.39 25.71
C LYS A 426 8.81 -0.18 25.55
N ILE A 427 9.43 -0.99 24.68
CA ILE A 427 10.85 -0.91 24.35
C ILE A 427 11.14 0.21 23.35
N SER A 428 10.15 0.56 22.53
CA SER A 428 10.22 1.59 21.49
C SER A 428 9.20 2.69 21.77
N PRO A 429 9.46 3.95 21.37
CA PRO A 429 8.49 5.04 21.51
C PRO A 429 7.17 4.73 20.82
N SER A 430 6.04 5.05 21.45
CA SER A 430 4.70 4.85 20.87
C SER A 430 4.42 5.80 19.69
N VAL A 431 4.99 7.01 19.72
CA VAL A 431 4.92 7.97 18.62
C VAL A 431 5.95 7.58 17.57
N PRO A 432 5.56 7.44 16.31
CA PRO A 432 6.49 7.05 15.25
C PRO A 432 7.49 8.18 14.96
N GLU A 433 8.79 7.85 14.98
CA GLU A 433 9.85 8.73 14.52
C GLU A 433 10.20 8.36 13.07
N PHE A 434 10.35 9.36 12.20
CA PHE A 434 10.65 9.14 10.78
C PHE A 434 11.77 10.04 10.24
N ARG A 435 12.21 11.04 11.01
CA ARG A 435 13.19 12.05 10.59
C ARG A 435 14.60 11.47 10.60
N ARG A 436 15.38 11.78 9.57
CA ARG A 436 16.73 11.23 9.34
C ARG A 436 17.65 11.38 10.54
N GLY A 437 17.73 12.56 11.12
CA GLY A 437 18.68 12.85 12.19
C GLY A 437 18.37 12.17 13.53
N MET A 438 17.14 11.68 13.71
CA MET A 438 16.68 11.06 14.94
C MET A 438 16.83 9.53 14.93
N LEU A 439 17.01 8.92 13.75
CA LEU A 439 17.07 7.49 13.56
C LEU A 439 18.48 6.99 13.26
N TYR A 440 18.78 5.76 13.67
CA TYR A 440 19.93 5.03 13.14
C TYR A 440 19.75 4.75 11.65
N ALA A 441 20.88 4.60 10.94
CA ALA A 441 20.88 4.25 9.52
C ALA A 441 20.13 2.94 9.27
N VAL A 442 20.43 1.91 10.05
CA VAL A 442 19.77 0.60 10.02
C VAL A 442 19.47 0.18 11.46
N ASN A 443 18.25 -0.27 11.71
CA ASN A 443 17.89 -0.90 12.97
C ASN A 443 17.77 -2.41 12.76
N PRO A 444 18.57 -3.23 13.49
CA PRO A 444 18.59 -4.67 13.31
C PRO A 444 17.28 -5.37 13.71
N VAL A 445 16.40 -4.71 14.46
CA VAL A 445 15.14 -5.32 14.91
C VAL A 445 14.24 -5.65 13.71
N GLY A 446 13.79 -4.66 12.96
CA GLY A 446 12.92 -4.87 11.80
C GLY A 446 13.70 -5.38 10.58
N PHE A 447 14.83 -4.74 10.27
CA PHE A 447 15.66 -5.14 9.13
C PHE A 447 16.16 -6.59 9.27
N GLY A 448 16.70 -6.96 10.43
CA GLY A 448 17.17 -8.33 10.69
C GLY A 448 16.03 -9.35 10.67
N SER A 449 14.88 -9.01 11.26
CA SER A 449 13.69 -9.87 11.21
C SER A 449 13.25 -10.17 9.78
N VAL A 450 13.19 -9.16 8.91
CA VAL A 450 12.80 -9.33 7.50
C VAL A 450 13.83 -10.17 6.73
N ILE A 451 15.11 -9.93 6.92
CA ILE A 451 16.15 -10.71 6.22
C ILE A 451 16.13 -12.17 6.66
N ILE A 452 16.05 -12.45 7.97
CA ILE A 452 16.08 -13.83 8.47
C ILE A 452 14.77 -14.56 8.15
N ALA A 453 13.62 -13.98 8.51
CA ALA A 453 12.32 -14.60 8.28
C ALA A 453 12.01 -14.73 6.79
N GLY A 454 12.30 -13.68 5.99
CA GLY A 454 12.10 -13.67 4.55
C GLY A 454 13.01 -14.66 3.83
N GLY A 455 14.30 -14.64 4.15
CA GLY A 455 15.26 -15.58 3.58
C GLY A 455 14.87 -17.03 3.84
N LEU A 456 14.53 -17.38 5.09
CA LEU A 456 14.14 -18.74 5.42
C LEU A 456 12.79 -19.14 4.79
N SER A 457 11.79 -18.26 4.81
CA SER A 457 10.50 -18.56 4.19
C SER A 457 10.59 -18.74 2.67
N ILE A 458 11.46 -17.98 2.00
CA ILE A 458 11.74 -18.13 0.55
C ILE A 458 12.45 -19.47 0.28
N VAL A 459 13.42 -19.87 1.12
CA VAL A 459 14.06 -21.19 1.01
C VAL A 459 13.01 -22.31 1.16
N VAL A 460 12.09 -22.19 2.11
CA VAL A 460 10.96 -23.13 2.26
C VAL A 460 10.07 -23.12 1.03
N PHE A 461 9.71 -21.96 0.50
CA PHE A 461 8.86 -21.82 -0.68
C PHE A 461 9.44 -22.55 -1.92
N PHE A 462 10.74 -22.48 -2.12
CA PHE A 462 11.42 -23.20 -3.21
C PHE A 462 11.75 -24.66 -2.88
N GLY A 463 11.27 -25.19 -1.76
CA GLY A 463 11.47 -26.59 -1.37
C GLY A 463 12.84 -26.91 -0.78
N GLY A 464 13.63 -25.90 -0.40
CA GLY A 464 14.97 -26.10 0.17
C GLY A 464 15.01 -26.88 1.49
N LEU A 465 13.87 -26.99 2.21
CA LEU A 465 13.70 -27.83 3.40
C LEU A 465 12.82 -29.07 3.14
N GLY A 466 12.59 -29.41 1.88
CA GLY A 466 11.79 -30.55 1.44
C GLY A 466 10.35 -30.16 1.03
N SER A 467 9.77 -30.97 0.13
CA SER A 467 8.45 -30.73 -0.44
C SER A 467 7.30 -30.78 0.59
N ALA A 468 7.47 -31.55 1.65
CA ALA A 468 6.48 -31.66 2.73
C ALA A 468 6.30 -30.35 3.53
N VAL A 469 7.33 -29.50 3.59
CA VAL A 469 7.30 -28.22 4.33
C VAL A 469 6.96 -27.05 3.41
N GLN A 470 7.17 -27.17 2.12
CA GLN A 470 6.98 -26.14 1.11
C GLN A 470 5.61 -25.41 1.20
N PRO A 471 4.46 -26.10 1.37
CA PRO A 471 3.16 -25.45 1.48
C PRO A 471 3.04 -24.47 2.66
N TYR A 472 3.86 -24.65 3.68
CA TYR A 472 3.79 -23.88 4.92
C TYR A 472 4.70 -22.64 4.93
N SER A 473 5.33 -22.28 3.81
CA SER A 473 6.19 -21.10 3.72
C SER A 473 5.53 -19.81 4.23
N PRO A 474 4.21 -19.54 4.02
CA PRO A 474 3.56 -18.37 4.57
C PRO A 474 3.47 -18.38 6.11
N LEU A 475 3.26 -19.56 6.72
CA LEU A 475 3.26 -19.69 8.18
C LEU A 475 4.66 -19.49 8.77
N VAL A 476 5.68 -19.98 8.09
CA VAL A 476 7.08 -19.74 8.48
C VAL A 476 7.38 -18.25 8.44
N ALA A 477 6.94 -17.54 7.38
CA ALA A 477 7.09 -16.11 7.26
C ALA A 477 6.42 -15.33 8.40
N VAL A 478 5.13 -15.60 8.66
CA VAL A 478 4.37 -14.97 9.75
C VAL A 478 4.96 -15.30 11.12
N GLY A 479 5.18 -16.59 11.39
CA GLY A 479 5.65 -17.04 12.70
C GLY A 479 7.02 -16.50 13.06
N LEU A 480 7.97 -16.54 12.12
CA LEU A 480 9.30 -15.97 12.35
C LEU A 480 9.27 -14.45 12.51
N ALA A 481 8.47 -13.73 11.72
CA ALA A 481 8.33 -12.28 11.87
C ALA A 481 7.78 -11.90 13.25
N ILE A 482 6.76 -12.61 13.75
CA ILE A 482 6.19 -12.39 15.09
C ILE A 482 7.20 -12.68 16.21
N VAL A 483 8.03 -13.71 16.06
CA VAL A 483 8.98 -14.13 17.11
C VAL A 483 10.26 -13.29 17.08
N LEU A 484 10.86 -13.12 15.89
CA LEU A 484 12.16 -12.43 15.76
C LEU A 484 12.07 -10.93 16.09
N THR A 485 10.96 -10.27 15.74
CA THR A 485 10.82 -8.82 15.97
C THR A 485 10.93 -8.46 17.45
N PRO A 486 10.16 -9.02 18.39
CA PRO A 486 10.34 -8.74 19.81
C PRO A 486 11.63 -9.34 20.38
N LEU A 487 12.06 -10.50 19.92
CA LEU A 487 13.31 -11.11 20.37
C LEU A 487 14.50 -10.17 20.12
N LEU A 488 14.65 -9.66 18.90
CA LEU A 488 15.74 -8.75 18.56
C LEU A 488 15.60 -7.39 19.29
N ALA A 489 14.38 -6.92 19.53
CA ALA A 489 14.15 -5.72 20.34
C ALA A 489 14.62 -5.88 21.79
N VAL A 490 14.31 -7.02 22.41
CA VAL A 490 14.74 -7.36 23.78
C VAL A 490 16.25 -7.54 23.84
N VAL A 491 16.85 -8.32 22.94
CA VAL A 491 18.29 -8.57 22.89
C VAL A 491 19.08 -7.29 22.72
N THR A 492 18.61 -6.38 21.87
CA THR A 492 19.24 -5.08 21.64
C THR A 492 18.85 -4.03 22.68
N LYS A 493 17.97 -4.36 23.64
CA LYS A 493 17.44 -3.46 24.67
C LYS A 493 16.87 -2.16 24.07
N GLY A 494 16.32 -2.22 22.86
CA GLY A 494 15.76 -1.08 22.17
C GLY A 494 16.76 -0.01 21.70
N LYS A 495 18.07 -0.25 21.83
CA LYS A 495 19.14 0.74 21.54
C LYS A 495 19.03 1.39 20.17
N TYR A 496 18.60 0.62 19.14
CA TYR A 496 18.64 1.08 17.76
C TYR A 496 17.38 1.80 17.26
N TYR A 497 16.37 2.01 18.13
CA TYR A 497 15.15 2.74 17.73
C TYR A 497 15.37 4.23 17.54
N LEU A 498 16.04 4.85 18.50
CA LEU A 498 16.37 6.27 18.43
C LEU A 498 17.87 6.47 18.60
N ARG A 499 18.47 7.20 17.66
CA ARG A 499 19.84 7.65 17.78
C ARG A 499 19.95 8.87 18.69
N ARG A 500 18.90 9.69 18.69
CA ARG A 500 18.75 10.88 19.49
C ARG A 500 17.34 10.95 20.06
N THR A 501 17.20 11.30 21.31
CA THR A 501 15.90 11.41 22.01
C THR A 501 15.37 12.82 22.06
N ASP A 502 16.27 13.83 21.97
CA ASP A 502 15.95 15.24 21.96
C ASP A 502 16.20 15.83 20.57
N ASP A 503 15.19 16.44 19.97
CA ASP A 503 15.28 17.11 18.67
C ASP A 503 15.49 18.63 18.79
N GLY A 504 15.71 19.13 20.01
CA GLY A 504 15.98 20.52 20.31
C GLY A 504 14.78 21.44 20.22
N ILE A 505 13.57 20.89 20.21
CA ILE A 505 12.31 21.66 20.19
C ILE A 505 11.45 21.23 21.35
N ASP A 506 11.12 22.16 22.26
CA ASP A 506 10.41 21.88 23.52
C ASP A 506 8.97 21.37 23.37
N LEU A 507 8.39 21.46 22.17
CA LEU A 507 7.06 20.96 21.87
C LEU A 507 7.10 19.52 21.35
N PRO A 508 6.19 18.61 21.79
CA PRO A 508 6.08 17.29 21.23
C PRO A 508 5.66 17.36 19.75
N MET A 509 6.01 16.35 18.92
CA MET A 509 5.60 16.31 17.52
C MET A 509 4.09 16.30 17.37
N PHE A 510 3.41 15.54 18.21
CA PHE A 510 1.96 15.38 18.19
C PHE A 510 1.38 15.55 19.57
N ASP A 511 0.18 16.11 19.63
CA ASP A 511 -0.63 16.17 20.85
C ASP A 511 -1.20 14.80 21.26
N ALA A 512 -1.93 14.75 22.36
CA ALA A 512 -2.57 13.52 22.84
C ALA A 512 -3.54 12.89 21.84
N ASP A 513 -4.11 13.68 20.94
CA ASP A 513 -5.04 13.24 19.91
C ASP A 513 -4.36 12.86 18.58
N GLY A 514 -3.03 13.02 18.48
CA GLY A 514 -2.24 12.73 17.31
C GLY A 514 -2.21 13.85 16.26
N ASN A 515 -2.61 15.08 16.65
CA ASN A 515 -2.47 16.23 15.78
C ASN A 515 -1.08 16.85 15.95
N PRO A 516 -0.54 17.51 14.91
CA PRO A 516 0.69 18.29 15.03
C PRO A 516 0.58 19.34 16.13
N SER A 517 1.60 19.42 16.96
CA SER A 517 1.65 20.40 18.05
C SER A 517 2.14 21.75 17.57
N GLY A 518 1.59 22.83 18.14
CA GLY A 518 2.09 24.19 17.97
C GLY A 518 1.82 24.82 16.60
N GLU A 519 2.52 25.92 16.36
CA GLU A 519 2.48 26.71 15.14
C GLU A 519 3.48 26.18 14.09
N HIS A 520 3.44 26.74 12.88
CA HIS A 520 4.41 26.46 11.84
C HIS A 520 5.80 27.00 12.24
N LEU A 521 6.83 26.24 11.86
CA LEU A 521 8.23 26.59 12.04
C LEU A 521 8.88 26.81 10.68
N THR A 522 9.68 27.88 10.55
CA THR A 522 10.37 28.20 9.29
C THR A 522 11.68 27.41 9.17
N CYS A 523 11.85 26.69 8.06
CA CYS A 523 13.09 25.98 7.75
C CYS A 523 14.22 26.97 7.39
N HIS A 524 15.39 26.82 8.00
CA HIS A 524 16.55 27.69 7.73
C HIS A 524 17.07 27.54 6.31
N VAL A 525 17.00 26.34 5.72
CA VAL A 525 17.54 26.03 4.40
C VAL A 525 16.61 26.53 3.29
N CYS A 526 15.37 26.04 3.24
CA CYS A 526 14.43 26.36 2.16
C CYS A 526 13.55 27.59 2.42
N ARG A 527 13.58 28.13 3.65
CA ARG A 527 12.81 29.32 4.06
C ARG A 527 11.28 29.15 4.01
N LEU A 528 10.80 27.92 3.94
CA LEU A 528 9.36 27.61 3.97
C LEU A 528 8.92 27.17 5.37
N ASP A 529 7.62 27.37 5.64
CA ASP A 529 7.01 27.03 6.91
C ASP A 529 6.46 25.60 6.90
N TYR A 530 6.77 24.85 7.94
CA TYR A 530 6.33 23.47 8.12
C TYR A 530 5.71 23.24 9.50
N GLU A 531 4.84 22.25 9.57
CA GLU A 531 4.29 21.79 10.84
C GLU A 531 5.34 21.05 11.68
N ARG A 532 5.15 21.06 13.00
CA ARG A 532 6.10 20.54 14.00
C ARG A 532 6.68 19.14 13.70
N PRO A 533 5.90 18.14 13.22
CA PRO A 533 6.44 16.80 12.95
C PRO A 533 7.51 16.76 11.86
N ASP A 534 7.52 17.73 10.95
CA ASP A 534 8.53 17.80 9.89
C ASP A 534 9.83 18.51 10.29
N MET A 535 9.92 19.03 11.53
CA MET A 535 10.99 19.92 11.93
C MET A 535 11.91 19.31 12.98
N VAL A 536 13.21 19.63 12.87
CA VAL A 536 14.25 19.30 13.84
C VAL A 536 15.13 20.53 14.01
N ARG A 537 15.63 20.82 15.22
CA ARG A 537 16.64 21.85 15.44
C ARG A 537 18.03 21.33 15.12
N CYS A 538 18.70 21.96 14.19
CA CYS A 538 20.10 21.70 13.91
C CYS A 538 20.97 22.36 14.97
N GLN A 539 21.79 21.59 15.69
CA GLN A 539 22.68 22.12 16.72
C GLN A 539 23.86 22.90 16.14
N THR A 540 24.30 22.55 14.93
CA THR A 540 25.42 23.24 14.28
C THR A 540 25.05 24.66 13.84
N HIS A 541 23.82 24.85 13.35
CA HIS A 541 23.34 26.15 12.84
C HIS A 541 22.42 26.87 13.83
N ASP A 542 22.12 26.23 14.95
CA ASP A 542 21.12 26.70 15.93
C ASP A 542 19.78 27.13 15.29
N ALA A 543 19.34 26.37 14.28
CA ALA A 543 18.20 26.70 13.44
C ALA A 543 17.35 25.47 13.14
N TYR A 544 16.09 25.68 12.76
CA TYR A 544 15.17 24.62 12.37
C TYR A 544 15.41 24.17 10.94
N ILE A 545 15.38 22.85 10.71
CA ILE A 545 15.54 22.23 9.37
C ILE A 545 14.39 21.25 9.16
N CYS A 546 13.80 21.27 7.95
CA CYS A 546 12.70 20.39 7.60
C CYS A 546 13.16 18.97 7.20
N SER A 547 12.25 17.98 7.30
CA SER A 547 12.50 16.57 6.93
C SER A 547 12.98 16.41 5.48
N LEU A 548 12.51 17.26 4.57
CA LEU A 548 12.88 17.23 3.15
C LEU A 548 14.35 17.62 2.95
N ASP A 549 14.76 18.76 3.49
CA ASP A 549 16.15 19.22 3.40
C ASP A 549 17.12 18.25 4.06
N LEU A 550 16.75 17.69 5.23
CA LEU A 550 17.52 16.63 5.86
C LEU A 550 17.68 15.39 4.97
N SER A 551 16.67 15.06 4.17
CA SER A 551 16.70 13.88 3.30
C SER A 551 17.62 14.06 2.09
N THR A 552 17.72 15.27 1.57
CA THR A 552 18.52 15.62 0.38
C THR A 552 19.93 16.11 0.68
N ASP A 553 20.21 16.42 1.95
CA ASP A 553 21.53 16.93 2.34
C ASP A 553 22.67 15.93 2.03
N LYS A 554 23.69 16.41 1.32
CA LYS A 554 24.88 15.64 0.93
C LYS A 554 26.03 15.77 1.92
N VAL A 555 26.05 16.84 2.71
CA VAL A 555 27.20 17.21 3.56
C VAL A 555 27.19 16.48 4.89
N GLY A 556 26.07 15.86 5.25
CA GLY A 556 25.95 15.08 6.48
C GLY A 556 24.70 15.41 7.28
N ASP A 557 24.59 14.75 8.41
CA ASP A 557 23.47 14.92 9.30
C ASP A 557 23.66 16.19 10.14
N HIS A 558 23.20 17.34 9.66
CA HIS A 558 23.23 18.61 10.41
C HIS A 558 22.60 18.52 11.82
N VAL A 559 21.91 17.44 12.10
CA VAL A 559 21.21 17.19 13.37
C VAL A 559 22.08 16.49 14.41
N LEU A 560 23.29 16.08 14.03
CA LEU A 560 24.10 15.26 14.91
C LEU A 560 25.16 16.04 15.67
N PRO A 561 25.17 15.95 17.00
CA PRO A 561 26.44 16.07 17.70
C PRO A 561 27.30 14.88 17.28
N ALA A 562 28.52 15.14 16.88
CA ALA A 562 29.56 14.14 16.94
C ALA A 562 29.62 13.67 18.40
N GLY A 563 29.11 12.47 18.71
CA GLY A 563 29.05 12.01 20.07
C GLY A 563 28.76 10.52 20.09
N ASN A 564 29.82 9.73 20.21
CA ASN A 564 30.11 8.45 20.88
C ASN A 564 29.08 7.33 20.79
#